data_9d6b21349a51e0149d958a07617995ff
#
_entry.id   9d6b21349a51e0149d958a07617995ff
#
_cell.length_a   1.000
_cell.length_b   1.000
_cell.length_c   1.000
_cell.angle_alpha   90.00
_cell.angle_beta   90.00
_cell.angle_gamma   90.00
#
_symmetry.space_group_name_H-M   'P 1'
#
loop_
_entity.id
_entity.type
_entity.pdbx_description
1 polymer ?
#
loop_
_entity_poly.entity_id
_entity_poly.type
_entity_poly.pdbx_seq_one_letter_code
_entity_poly.pdbx_strand_id
1 'polypeptide(L)'
;MTHTPDLLPPHLLDRLGDLELIARTVVRGLVSGLHRAPFRGAGLDFAGHRPYQQGDELRHVDWRLFGRTDRHYVRQFREDANLRAWIVVDATASMDYAEPGGVSKVRYAQILAAVLAHIMLGSGDAVGLASYGEDVRLHAVPRSRRGHLHDLLVALERLHAAGTTGAALALDRIVDSLPQRGRVLLISDLLEDDDGTALVASAARLRARGDELVVLRTLTETEAGLRAAAAAQWFDPEAAHHVVPAEIDVHGDLARRVGAYYDALSQRLRSHGVEYVALSTAEPIENALGRWIAARRV
;
A
#
# COMPACT_ATOMS: atom_id res chain seq x y z
N MET A 1 21.13 24.72 10.55
CA MET A 1 21.19 23.29 10.96
C MET A 1 19.83 22.68 10.70
N THR A 2 19.73 21.94 9.62
CA THR A 2 18.46 21.33 9.17
C THR A 2 18.28 20.03 9.92
N HIS A 3 17.40 20.00 10.91
CA HIS A 3 16.94 18.77 11.54
C HIS A 3 16.25 17.93 10.46
N THR A 4 16.93 16.93 9.94
CA THR A 4 16.28 15.82 9.25
C THR A 4 15.49 15.09 10.34
N PRO A 5 14.16 14.89 10.23
CA PRO A 5 13.45 14.08 11.20
C PRO A 5 14.10 12.70 11.26
N ASP A 6 14.43 12.22 12.47
CA ASP A 6 14.93 10.86 12.72
C ASP A 6 13.81 9.89 12.32
N LEU A 7 13.87 9.43 11.08
CA LEU A 7 12.96 8.41 10.57
C LEU A 7 13.36 7.07 11.17
N LEU A 8 12.41 6.37 11.77
CA LEU A 8 12.67 5.12 12.44
C LEU A 8 12.71 3.97 11.42
N PRO A 9 13.82 3.21 11.35
CA PRO A 9 13.84 1.98 10.58
C PRO A 9 12.77 0.99 11.04
N PRO A 10 12.23 0.13 10.16
CA PRO A 10 11.13 -0.78 10.48
C PRO A 10 11.39 -1.68 11.69
N HIS A 11 12.62 -2.15 11.91
CA HIS A 11 12.98 -2.97 13.08
C HIS A 11 12.93 -2.22 14.42
N LEU A 12 13.06 -0.88 14.41
CA LEU A 12 12.86 -0.06 15.60
C LEU A 12 11.39 0.25 15.82
N LEU A 13 10.62 0.44 14.74
CA LEU A 13 9.17 0.59 14.82
C LEU A 13 8.52 -0.66 15.41
N ASP A 14 8.96 -1.84 15.02
CA ASP A 14 8.43 -3.11 15.53
C ASP A 14 8.59 -3.25 17.06
N ARG A 15 9.63 -2.66 17.66
CA ARG A 15 9.81 -2.64 19.11
C ARG A 15 8.74 -1.85 19.88
N LEU A 16 7.96 -1.01 19.22
CA LEU A 16 6.84 -0.31 19.84
C LEU A 16 5.66 -1.25 20.13
N GLY A 17 5.59 -2.40 19.46
CA GLY A 17 4.63 -3.48 19.72
C GLY A 17 3.17 -3.18 19.36
N ASP A 18 2.78 -1.92 19.29
CA ASP A 18 1.40 -1.46 19.02
C ASP A 18 1.30 -0.84 17.62
N LEU A 19 0.57 -1.49 16.73
CA LEU A 19 0.37 -1.01 15.35
C LEU A 19 -0.27 0.37 15.29
N GLU A 20 -1.13 0.73 16.23
CA GLU A 20 -1.74 2.06 16.25
C GLU A 20 -0.70 3.14 16.54
N LEU A 21 0.17 2.90 17.53
CA LEU A 21 1.25 3.80 17.87
C LEU A 21 2.25 3.90 16.72
N ILE A 22 2.61 2.77 16.10
CA ILE A 22 3.49 2.71 14.93
C ILE A 22 2.90 3.52 13.79
N ALA A 23 1.65 3.26 13.40
CA ALA A 23 1.00 3.95 12.30
C ALA A 23 0.94 5.47 12.53
N ARG A 24 0.57 5.90 13.72
CA ARG A 24 0.57 7.32 14.10
C ARG A 24 1.96 7.96 14.02
N THR A 25 3.00 7.24 14.44
CA THR A 25 4.39 7.73 14.41
C THR A 25 4.86 7.93 12.97
N VAL A 26 4.65 6.92 12.12
CA VAL A 26 4.99 6.97 10.69
C VAL A 26 4.22 8.10 9.99
N VAL A 27 2.91 8.23 10.22
CA VAL A 27 2.11 9.30 9.61
C VAL A 27 2.59 10.68 10.04
N ARG A 28 2.96 10.88 11.32
CA ARG A 28 3.55 12.14 11.78
C ARG A 28 4.87 12.43 11.09
N GLY A 29 5.76 11.43 10.95
CA GLY A 29 7.03 11.53 10.23
C GLY A 29 6.82 11.92 8.77
N LEU A 30 5.88 11.24 8.10
CA LEU A 30 5.51 11.51 6.71
C LEU A 30 4.98 12.95 6.54
N VAL A 31 4.05 13.39 7.38
CA VAL A 31 3.52 14.77 7.35
C VAL A 31 4.63 15.79 7.62
N SER A 32 5.48 15.56 8.60
CA SER A 32 6.60 16.46 8.93
C SER A 32 7.64 16.54 7.80
N GLY A 33 7.92 15.42 7.12
CA GLY A 33 8.80 15.36 5.96
C GLY A 33 8.20 16.03 4.72
N LEU A 34 6.88 15.93 4.55
CA LEU A 34 6.14 16.54 3.44
C LEU A 34 5.82 18.02 3.65
N HIS A 35 6.03 18.59 4.85
CA HIS A 35 5.84 20.02 5.11
C HIS A 35 6.78 20.93 4.30
N ARG A 36 7.75 20.39 3.58
CA ARG A 36 8.48 21.12 2.53
C ARG A 36 7.74 21.15 1.17
N ALA A 37 6.69 20.37 1.00
CA ALA A 37 5.70 20.51 -0.06
C ALA A 37 4.32 20.62 0.62
N PRO A 38 3.46 21.58 0.25
CA PRO A 38 2.19 21.77 0.93
C PRO A 38 1.33 20.50 0.75
N PHE A 39 1.36 19.62 1.75
CA PHE A 39 0.31 18.65 1.95
C PHE A 39 -0.91 19.44 2.38
N ARG A 40 -1.69 19.91 1.42
CA ARG A 40 -3.06 20.32 1.71
C ARG A 40 -3.80 19.06 2.06
N GLY A 41 -3.95 18.89 3.37
CA GLY A 41 -4.71 17.80 3.95
C GLY A 41 -6.06 17.70 3.27
N ALA A 42 -6.62 16.51 3.27
CA ALA A 42 -7.99 16.21 2.90
C ALA A 42 -8.98 17.11 3.64
N GLY A 43 -9.16 18.26 3.09
CA GLY A 43 -10.20 19.21 3.33
C GLY A 43 -10.62 19.64 1.94
N LEU A 44 -11.88 19.49 1.64
CA LEU A 44 -12.61 20.02 0.49
C LEU A 44 -11.68 20.81 -0.46
N ASP A 45 -11.16 20.17 -1.50
CA ASP A 45 -10.30 20.84 -2.47
C ASP A 45 -11.10 21.97 -3.10
N PHE A 46 -10.62 23.20 -2.93
CA PHE A 46 -11.27 24.36 -3.51
C PHE A 46 -11.26 24.23 -5.04
N ALA A 47 -12.42 23.86 -5.59
CA ALA A 47 -12.58 23.65 -7.03
C ALA A 47 -12.71 24.98 -7.79
N GLY A 48 -13.17 26.04 -7.13
CA GLY A 48 -13.37 27.32 -7.76
C GLY A 48 -14.46 28.16 -7.07
N HIS A 49 -14.72 29.34 -7.64
CA HIS A 49 -15.87 30.16 -7.29
C HIS A 49 -16.92 30.05 -8.39
N ARG A 50 -18.19 29.89 -8.03
CA ARG A 50 -19.30 30.12 -8.94
C ARG A 50 -20.18 31.28 -8.42
N PRO A 51 -20.87 31.97 -9.31
CA PRO A 51 -21.83 32.97 -8.87
C PRO A 51 -22.87 32.36 -7.92
N TYR A 52 -23.26 33.10 -6.90
CA TYR A 52 -24.33 32.72 -5.97
C TYR A 52 -25.65 32.57 -6.73
N GLN A 53 -26.39 31.53 -6.42
CA GLN A 53 -27.76 31.31 -6.90
C GLN A 53 -28.71 31.30 -5.69
N GLN A 54 -29.95 31.78 -5.90
CA GLN A 54 -30.95 31.81 -4.86
C GLN A 54 -31.26 30.36 -4.38
N GLY A 55 -31.05 30.12 -3.07
CA GLY A 55 -31.13 28.79 -2.47
C GLY A 55 -29.78 28.24 -1.98
N ASP A 56 -28.66 28.87 -2.34
CA ASP A 56 -27.34 28.47 -1.83
C ASP A 56 -27.20 28.84 -0.34
N GLU A 57 -26.53 27.99 0.42
CA GLU A 57 -26.25 28.25 1.83
C GLU A 57 -25.25 29.40 2.00
N LEU A 58 -25.62 30.43 2.74
CA LEU A 58 -24.82 31.64 2.99
C LEU A 58 -23.47 31.36 3.66
N ARG A 59 -23.33 30.25 4.36
CA ARG A 59 -22.04 29.84 4.98
C ARG A 59 -20.95 29.53 3.95
N HIS A 60 -21.31 29.22 2.71
CA HIS A 60 -20.39 28.90 1.64
C HIS A 60 -20.02 30.13 0.77
N VAL A 61 -20.63 31.28 1.04
CA VAL A 61 -20.32 32.54 0.36
C VAL A 61 -18.91 33.02 0.75
N ASP A 62 -18.10 33.39 -0.25
CA ASP A 62 -16.79 33.99 0.01
C ASP A 62 -16.92 35.50 0.27
N TRP A 63 -17.09 35.85 1.55
CA TRP A 63 -17.20 37.23 1.98
C TRP A 63 -15.95 38.08 1.70
N ARG A 64 -14.77 37.45 1.58
CA ARG A 64 -13.53 38.17 1.21
C ARG A 64 -13.52 38.54 -0.27
N LEU A 65 -14.04 37.66 -1.12
CA LEU A 65 -14.15 37.94 -2.55
C LEU A 65 -15.26 38.95 -2.80
N PHE A 66 -16.39 38.83 -2.08
CA PHE A 66 -17.45 39.83 -2.09
C PHE A 66 -16.93 41.24 -1.79
N GLY A 67 -16.15 41.40 -0.71
CA GLY A 67 -15.56 42.70 -0.34
C GLY A 67 -14.60 43.31 -1.36
N ARG A 68 -14.17 42.52 -2.35
CA ARG A 68 -13.27 43.00 -3.44
C ARG A 68 -13.97 43.21 -4.77
N THR A 69 -15.06 42.47 -5.01
CA THR A 69 -15.69 42.39 -6.35
C THR A 69 -17.12 42.89 -6.36
N ASP A 70 -17.71 43.11 -5.17
CA ASP A 70 -19.14 43.46 -4.95
C ASP A 70 -20.08 42.44 -5.61
N ARG A 71 -19.64 41.20 -5.77
CA ARG A 71 -20.41 40.08 -6.32
C ARG A 71 -20.37 38.88 -5.38
N HIS A 72 -21.52 38.27 -5.17
CA HIS A 72 -21.62 37.08 -4.34
C HIS A 72 -21.12 35.85 -5.11
N TYR A 73 -20.10 35.21 -4.58
CA TYR A 73 -19.55 33.95 -5.06
C TYR A 73 -19.64 32.90 -3.96
N VAL A 74 -20.04 31.71 -4.34
CA VAL A 74 -20.03 30.52 -3.48
C VAL A 74 -18.75 29.74 -3.78
N ARG A 75 -18.03 29.38 -2.73
CA ARG A 75 -16.89 28.46 -2.85
C ARG A 75 -17.41 27.10 -3.24
N GLN A 76 -17.03 26.64 -4.40
CA GLN A 76 -17.20 25.25 -4.80
C GLN A 76 -16.03 24.45 -4.26
N PHE A 77 -16.38 23.41 -3.53
CA PHE A 77 -15.42 22.40 -3.11
C PHE A 77 -15.70 21.16 -3.97
N ARG A 78 -14.66 20.52 -4.49
CA ARG A 78 -14.82 19.14 -4.94
C ARG A 78 -15.06 18.32 -3.69
N GLU A 79 -16.20 17.71 -3.57
CA GLU A 79 -16.34 16.49 -2.80
C GLU A 79 -15.52 15.45 -3.57
N ASP A 80 -14.31 15.15 -3.11
CA ASP A 80 -13.69 13.89 -3.47
C ASP A 80 -14.66 12.83 -2.97
N ALA A 81 -15.32 12.17 -3.91
CA ALA A 81 -16.24 11.09 -3.57
C ALA A 81 -15.44 10.12 -2.69
N ASN A 82 -15.91 9.91 -1.43
CA ASN A 82 -15.27 9.01 -0.48
C ASN A 82 -14.94 7.70 -1.19
N LEU A 83 -13.66 7.52 -1.48
CA LEU A 83 -13.20 6.37 -2.25
C LEU A 83 -13.43 5.11 -1.43
N ARG A 84 -13.92 4.04 -2.05
CA ARG A 84 -13.92 2.73 -1.42
C ARG A 84 -12.67 1.97 -1.81
N ALA A 85 -11.91 1.56 -0.83
CA ALA A 85 -10.65 0.90 -1.02
C ALA A 85 -10.57 -0.42 -0.27
N TRP A 86 -9.87 -1.38 -0.86
CA TRP A 86 -9.43 -2.58 -0.21
C TRP A 86 -7.91 -2.54 -0.03
N ILE A 87 -7.44 -2.84 1.17
CA ILE A 87 -6.07 -3.21 1.45
C ILE A 87 -6.03 -4.73 1.48
N VAL A 88 -5.22 -5.32 0.61
CA VAL A 88 -5.05 -6.76 0.46
C VAL A 88 -3.63 -7.09 0.89
N VAL A 89 -3.50 -7.90 1.91
CA VAL A 89 -2.20 -8.27 2.48
C VAL A 89 -1.91 -9.72 2.16
N ASP A 90 -0.76 -9.93 1.54
CA ASP A 90 -0.18 -11.25 1.38
C ASP A 90 0.28 -11.78 2.74
N ALA A 91 -0.21 -12.95 3.09
CA ALA A 91 0.17 -13.70 4.28
C ALA A 91 0.56 -15.16 3.91
N THR A 92 1.12 -15.36 2.72
CA THR A 92 1.71 -16.64 2.31
C THR A 92 2.97 -16.94 3.11
N ALA A 93 3.43 -18.18 3.08
CA ALA A 93 4.60 -18.62 3.85
C ALA A 93 5.88 -17.86 3.46
N SER A 94 6.02 -17.42 2.21
CA SER A 94 7.15 -16.62 1.73
C SER A 94 7.29 -15.28 2.45
N MET A 95 6.17 -14.74 2.97
CA MET A 95 6.13 -13.48 3.69
C MET A 95 6.70 -13.56 5.12
N ASP A 96 6.97 -14.75 5.65
CA ASP A 96 7.61 -14.92 6.97
C ASP A 96 9.11 -14.62 6.95
N TYR A 97 9.69 -14.58 5.77
CA TYR A 97 11.12 -14.32 5.64
C TYR A 97 11.52 -12.93 6.19
N ALA A 98 12.59 -12.92 6.97
CA ALA A 98 13.22 -11.73 7.53
C ALA A 98 14.74 -11.77 7.37
N GLU A 99 15.35 -10.62 7.12
CA GLU A 99 16.81 -10.45 7.23
C GLU A 99 17.27 -10.54 8.69
N PRO A 100 18.51 -10.97 8.96
CA PRO A 100 19.07 -10.94 10.29
C PRO A 100 18.99 -9.54 10.93
N GLY A 101 18.23 -9.43 12.02
CA GLY A 101 17.99 -8.15 12.71
C GLY A 101 16.97 -7.22 12.04
N GLY A 102 16.34 -7.66 10.94
CA GLY A 102 15.24 -6.97 10.27
C GLY A 102 13.86 -7.41 10.77
N VAL A 103 12.82 -6.94 10.09
CA VAL A 103 11.44 -7.40 10.28
C VAL A 103 11.06 -8.35 9.16
N SER A 104 10.13 -9.28 9.41
CA SER A 104 9.60 -10.14 8.35
C SER A 104 8.78 -9.33 7.33
N LYS A 105 8.69 -9.85 6.10
CA LYS A 105 7.88 -9.19 5.06
C LYS A 105 6.43 -9.04 5.49
N VAL A 106 5.83 -10.04 6.16
CA VAL A 106 4.46 -9.95 6.68
C VAL A 106 4.34 -8.85 7.74
N ARG A 107 5.31 -8.73 8.65
CA ARG A 107 5.29 -7.66 9.65
C ARG A 107 5.43 -6.28 9.03
N TYR A 108 6.31 -6.13 8.05
CA TYR A 108 6.42 -4.90 7.27
C TYR A 108 5.10 -4.57 6.55
N ALA A 109 4.45 -5.57 5.94
CA ALA A 109 3.16 -5.42 5.27
C ALA A 109 2.04 -5.02 6.25
N GLN A 110 2.01 -5.58 7.47
CA GLN A 110 1.08 -5.16 8.53
C GLN A 110 1.24 -3.68 8.88
N ILE A 111 2.49 -3.23 9.10
CA ILE A 111 2.79 -1.83 9.43
C ILE A 111 2.38 -0.93 8.25
N LEU A 112 2.75 -1.27 7.04
CA LEU A 112 2.40 -0.52 5.84
C LEU A 112 0.87 -0.42 5.65
N ALA A 113 0.15 -1.53 5.82
CA ALA A 113 -1.31 -1.58 5.75
C ALA A 113 -1.96 -0.70 6.83
N ALA A 114 -1.44 -0.73 8.06
CA ALA A 114 -1.92 0.11 9.17
C ALA A 114 -1.73 1.61 8.87
N VAL A 115 -0.57 1.99 8.33
CA VAL A 115 -0.28 3.38 7.92
C VAL A 115 -1.20 3.83 6.81
N LEU A 116 -1.39 3.02 5.77
CA LEU A 116 -2.29 3.31 4.66
C LEU A 116 -3.74 3.43 5.11
N ALA A 117 -4.22 2.51 5.95
CA ALA A 117 -5.56 2.56 6.53
C ALA A 117 -5.77 3.85 7.35
N HIS A 118 -4.77 4.23 8.17
CA HIS A 118 -4.82 5.46 8.97
C HIS A 118 -4.93 6.71 8.10
N ILE A 119 -4.11 6.80 7.04
CA ILE A 119 -4.13 7.94 6.10
C ILE A 119 -5.47 8.01 5.36
N MET A 120 -5.94 6.90 4.80
CA MET A 120 -7.15 6.85 3.98
C MET A 120 -8.41 7.13 4.80
N LEU A 121 -8.55 6.52 5.99
CA LEU A 121 -9.65 6.81 6.90
C LEU A 121 -9.62 8.26 7.39
N GLY A 122 -8.41 8.80 7.64
CA GLY A 122 -8.22 10.22 7.99
C GLY A 122 -8.64 11.17 6.87
N SER A 123 -8.61 10.72 5.62
CA SER A 123 -9.10 11.45 4.44
C SER A 123 -10.59 11.25 4.17
N GLY A 124 -11.28 10.43 4.97
CA GLY A 124 -12.70 10.15 4.82
C GLY A 124 -13.02 8.96 3.91
N ASP A 125 -12.01 8.28 3.36
CA ASP A 125 -12.20 7.10 2.52
C ASP A 125 -12.78 5.93 3.33
N ALA A 126 -13.52 5.04 2.65
CA ALA A 126 -13.98 3.79 3.22
C ALA A 126 -12.94 2.69 2.94
N VAL A 127 -12.36 2.11 3.99
CA VAL A 127 -11.28 1.12 3.89
C VAL A 127 -11.75 -0.25 4.32
N GLY A 128 -11.51 -1.27 3.50
CA GLY A 128 -11.65 -2.68 3.82
C GLY A 128 -10.30 -3.37 3.95
N LEU A 129 -10.28 -4.53 4.56
CA LEU A 129 -9.10 -5.36 4.74
C LEU A 129 -9.39 -6.80 4.31
N ALA A 130 -8.51 -7.34 3.49
CA ALA A 130 -8.47 -8.75 3.13
C ALA A 130 -7.04 -9.28 3.25
N SER A 131 -6.89 -10.58 3.38
CA SER A 131 -5.60 -11.27 3.27
C SER A 131 -5.77 -12.57 2.50
N TYR A 132 -4.66 -13.10 2.02
CA TYR A 132 -4.57 -14.43 1.44
C TYR A 132 -3.29 -15.13 1.94
N GLY A 133 -3.32 -16.44 1.97
CA GLY A 133 -2.26 -17.29 2.48
C GLY A 133 -2.74 -18.74 2.43
N GLU A 134 -3.23 -19.34 3.51
CA GLU A 134 -3.91 -20.65 3.47
C GLU A 134 -5.23 -20.58 2.68
N ASP A 135 -5.95 -19.46 2.81
CA ASP A 135 -7.16 -19.14 2.06
C ASP A 135 -7.28 -17.61 1.88
N VAL A 136 -8.32 -17.18 1.18
CA VAL A 136 -8.65 -15.75 1.08
C VAL A 136 -9.64 -15.36 2.15
N ARG A 137 -9.28 -14.44 3.04
CA ARG A 137 -10.11 -13.95 4.15
C ARG A 137 -10.45 -12.47 3.97
N LEU A 138 -11.73 -12.18 4.01
CA LEU A 138 -12.25 -10.80 4.07
C LEU A 138 -12.45 -10.44 5.55
N HIS A 139 -11.50 -9.69 6.14
CA HIS A 139 -11.52 -9.34 7.56
C HIS A 139 -12.51 -8.23 7.87
N ALA A 140 -12.59 -7.24 7.01
CA ALA A 140 -13.49 -6.11 7.17
C ALA A 140 -13.90 -5.53 5.82
N VAL A 141 -15.20 -5.31 5.61
CA VAL A 141 -15.71 -4.61 4.42
C VAL A 141 -15.41 -3.11 4.50
N PRO A 142 -15.27 -2.41 3.35
CA PRO A 142 -14.95 -1.00 3.35
C PRO A 142 -15.97 -0.14 4.11
N ARG A 143 -15.50 0.58 5.12
CA ARG A 143 -16.27 1.52 5.96
C ARG A 143 -15.38 2.71 6.34
N SER A 144 -16.03 3.86 6.62
CA SER A 144 -15.37 5.10 7.11
C SER A 144 -15.82 5.51 8.51
N ARG A 145 -16.53 4.63 9.25
CA ARG A 145 -17.05 4.94 10.59
C ARG A 145 -15.96 5.11 11.64
N ARG A 146 -16.23 5.88 12.69
CA ARG A 146 -15.35 5.97 13.87
C ARG A 146 -15.14 4.57 14.48
N GLY A 147 -13.92 4.30 14.91
CA GLY A 147 -13.52 3.01 15.47
C GLY A 147 -13.14 1.94 14.43
N HIS A 148 -13.46 2.14 13.15
CA HIS A 148 -13.14 1.15 12.14
C HIS A 148 -11.62 0.92 11.96
N LEU A 149 -10.79 1.94 12.19
CA LEU A 149 -9.33 1.78 12.21
C LEU A 149 -8.92 0.72 13.24
N HIS A 150 -9.48 0.78 14.44
CA HIS A 150 -9.16 -0.22 15.49
C HIS A 150 -9.51 -1.65 15.03
N ASP A 151 -10.69 -1.84 14.40
CA ASP A 151 -11.09 -3.14 13.87
C ASP A 151 -10.06 -3.67 12.84
N LEU A 152 -9.55 -2.79 11.95
CA LEU A 152 -8.53 -3.14 10.96
C LEU A 152 -7.19 -3.48 11.63
N LEU A 153 -6.77 -2.70 12.63
CA LEU A 153 -5.50 -2.94 13.33
C LEU A 153 -5.52 -4.27 14.08
N VAL A 154 -6.62 -4.60 14.78
CA VAL A 154 -6.79 -5.90 15.44
C VAL A 154 -6.73 -7.04 14.44
N ALA A 155 -7.33 -6.89 13.27
CA ALA A 155 -7.25 -7.90 12.22
C ALA A 155 -5.83 -8.05 11.67
N LEU A 156 -5.11 -6.94 11.43
CA LEU A 156 -3.72 -6.95 10.97
C LEU A 156 -2.78 -7.62 11.97
N GLU A 157 -2.91 -7.35 13.26
CA GLU A 157 -2.07 -7.97 14.32
C GLU A 157 -2.22 -9.51 14.37
N ARG A 158 -3.36 -10.03 13.91
CA ARG A 158 -3.65 -11.47 13.89
C ARG A 158 -3.20 -12.17 12.61
N LEU A 159 -2.66 -11.44 11.63
CA LEU A 159 -2.15 -12.07 10.42
C LEU A 159 -0.85 -12.82 10.73
N HIS A 160 -0.78 -14.04 10.27
CA HIS A 160 0.41 -14.88 10.31
C HIS A 160 0.67 -15.40 8.92
N ALA A 161 1.93 -15.47 8.54
CA ALA A 161 2.34 -15.99 7.25
C ALA A 161 2.17 -17.51 7.22
N ALA A 162 1.34 -18.02 6.31
CA ALA A 162 1.11 -19.45 6.09
C ALA A 162 0.41 -19.68 4.75
N GLY A 163 0.64 -20.87 4.16
CA GLY A 163 -0.02 -21.29 2.93
C GLY A 163 0.59 -20.69 1.65
N THR A 164 -0.04 -20.97 0.53
CA THR A 164 0.48 -20.73 -0.83
C THR A 164 -0.58 -20.17 -1.78
N THR A 165 -1.68 -19.60 -1.26
CA THR A 165 -2.75 -19.07 -2.10
C THR A 165 -2.29 -17.84 -2.88
N GLY A 166 -2.42 -17.84 -4.21
CA GLY A 166 -2.00 -16.72 -5.06
C GLY A 166 -2.88 -15.48 -4.98
N ALA A 167 -2.29 -14.32 -5.28
CA ALA A 167 -2.94 -13.01 -5.25
C ALA A 167 -4.16 -12.91 -6.20
N ALA A 168 -4.15 -13.62 -7.32
CA ALA A 168 -5.24 -13.62 -8.29
C ALA A 168 -6.59 -13.99 -7.67
N LEU A 169 -6.62 -15.05 -6.83
CA LEU A 169 -7.86 -15.51 -6.17
C LEU A 169 -8.37 -14.44 -5.17
N ALA A 170 -7.46 -13.75 -4.48
CA ALA A 170 -7.82 -12.67 -3.57
C ALA A 170 -8.45 -11.50 -4.33
N LEU A 171 -7.84 -11.08 -5.44
CA LEU A 171 -8.38 -10.01 -6.28
C LEU A 171 -9.75 -10.36 -6.83
N ASP A 172 -9.95 -11.58 -7.34
CA ASP A 172 -11.21 -12.02 -7.90
C ASP A 172 -12.33 -12.03 -6.85
N ARG A 173 -12.06 -12.46 -5.60
CA ARG A 173 -13.06 -12.41 -4.51
C ARG A 173 -13.44 -11.00 -4.09
N ILE A 174 -12.53 -10.04 -4.21
CA ILE A 174 -12.78 -8.65 -3.82
C ILE A 174 -13.60 -7.93 -4.90
N VAL A 175 -13.40 -8.28 -6.17
CA VAL A 175 -14.09 -7.66 -7.32
C VAL A 175 -15.60 -7.56 -7.11
N ASP A 176 -16.23 -8.59 -6.59
CA ASP A 176 -17.68 -8.63 -6.36
C ASP A 176 -18.14 -7.69 -5.24
N SER A 177 -17.24 -7.33 -4.33
CA SER A 177 -17.51 -6.45 -3.19
C SER A 177 -17.15 -4.99 -3.44
N LEU A 178 -16.46 -4.69 -4.55
CA LEU A 178 -16.13 -3.33 -4.96
C LEU A 178 -17.27 -2.71 -5.77
N PRO A 179 -17.76 -1.51 -5.42
CA PRO A 179 -18.50 -0.71 -6.38
C PRO A 179 -17.57 -0.34 -7.53
N GLN A 180 -18.13 -0.04 -8.68
CA GLN A 180 -17.33 0.47 -9.80
C GLN A 180 -16.49 1.69 -9.37
N ARG A 181 -15.24 1.77 -9.84
CA ARG A 181 -14.26 2.81 -9.52
C ARG A 181 -13.75 2.77 -8.07
N GLY A 182 -13.62 1.56 -7.52
CA GLY A 182 -12.92 1.34 -6.26
C GLY A 182 -11.40 1.35 -6.43
N ARG A 183 -10.68 1.23 -5.31
CA ARG A 183 -9.22 1.11 -5.27
C ARG A 183 -8.81 -0.16 -4.53
N VAL A 184 -7.84 -0.87 -5.07
CA VAL A 184 -7.21 -2.02 -4.41
C VAL A 184 -5.74 -1.72 -4.22
N LEU A 185 -5.26 -1.86 -2.99
CA LEU A 185 -3.85 -1.78 -2.61
C LEU A 185 -3.40 -3.20 -2.25
N LEU A 186 -2.65 -3.84 -3.15
CA LEU A 186 -2.09 -5.18 -2.93
C LEU A 186 -0.68 -5.05 -2.36
N ILE A 187 -0.44 -5.60 -1.18
CA ILE A 187 0.86 -5.66 -0.51
C ILE A 187 1.32 -7.11 -0.52
N SER A 188 2.38 -7.43 -1.28
CA SER A 188 2.85 -8.80 -1.52
C SER A 188 4.32 -8.79 -1.94
N ASP A 189 5.01 -9.91 -1.81
CA ASP A 189 6.31 -10.10 -2.45
C ASP A 189 6.18 -10.56 -3.91
N LEU A 190 4.96 -10.90 -4.34
CA LEU A 190 4.62 -11.36 -5.70
C LEU A 190 5.37 -12.62 -6.12
N LEU A 191 5.64 -13.51 -5.20
CA LEU A 191 6.14 -14.84 -5.52
C LEU A 191 4.96 -15.71 -5.95
N GLU A 192 4.76 -15.83 -7.26
CA GLU A 192 3.62 -16.54 -7.86
C GLU A 192 4.11 -17.76 -8.66
N ASP A 193 3.42 -18.89 -8.53
CA ASP A 193 3.82 -20.17 -9.15
C ASP A 193 3.75 -20.17 -10.69
N ASP A 194 2.88 -19.32 -11.27
CA ASP A 194 2.56 -19.31 -12.71
C ASP A 194 3.17 -18.12 -13.46
N ASP A 195 4.33 -17.66 -13.06
CA ASP A 195 4.97 -16.44 -13.58
C ASP A 195 4.07 -15.19 -13.47
N GLY A 196 3.12 -15.19 -12.51
CA GLY A 196 2.17 -14.09 -12.28
C GLY A 196 1.11 -13.95 -13.37
N THR A 197 0.87 -14.97 -14.19
CA THR A 197 -0.09 -14.91 -15.31
C THR A 197 -1.50 -14.74 -14.81
N ALA A 198 -1.92 -15.47 -13.78
CA ALA A 198 -3.23 -15.34 -13.17
C ALA A 198 -3.41 -13.96 -12.52
N LEU A 199 -2.38 -13.46 -11.82
CA LEU A 199 -2.38 -12.13 -11.23
C LEU A 199 -2.59 -11.02 -12.28
N VAL A 200 -1.85 -11.08 -13.40
CA VAL A 200 -1.98 -10.10 -14.50
C VAL A 200 -3.38 -10.15 -15.10
N ALA A 201 -3.97 -11.33 -15.29
CA ALA A 201 -5.32 -11.49 -15.80
C ALA A 201 -6.37 -10.89 -14.85
N SER A 202 -6.27 -11.15 -13.53
CA SER A 202 -7.16 -10.56 -12.52
C SER A 202 -7.00 -9.03 -12.43
N ALA A 203 -5.77 -8.54 -12.51
CA ALA A 203 -5.46 -7.12 -12.56
C ALA A 203 -6.08 -6.44 -13.79
N ALA A 204 -5.98 -7.05 -14.96
CA ALA A 204 -6.60 -6.55 -16.19
C ALA A 204 -8.14 -6.48 -16.08
N ARG A 205 -8.79 -7.49 -15.47
CA ARG A 205 -10.24 -7.47 -15.19
C ARG A 205 -10.65 -6.31 -14.28
N LEU A 206 -9.93 -6.09 -13.19
CA LEU A 206 -10.14 -4.95 -12.28
C LEU A 206 -10.04 -3.62 -13.03
N ARG A 207 -8.97 -3.44 -13.80
CA ARG A 207 -8.76 -2.22 -14.58
C ARG A 207 -9.83 -1.99 -15.64
N ALA A 208 -10.29 -3.04 -16.33
CA ALA A 208 -11.37 -2.96 -17.32
C ALA A 208 -12.71 -2.51 -16.71
N ARG A 209 -12.97 -2.77 -15.43
CA ARG A 209 -14.12 -2.25 -14.66
C ARG A 209 -13.99 -0.77 -14.28
N GLY A 210 -12.81 -0.18 -14.47
CA GLY A 210 -12.50 1.17 -14.03
C GLY A 210 -12.01 1.27 -12.57
N ASP A 211 -11.69 0.13 -11.94
CA ASP A 211 -11.09 0.10 -10.61
C ASP A 211 -9.60 0.43 -10.68
N GLU A 212 -9.05 1.07 -9.66
CA GLU A 212 -7.61 1.31 -9.54
C GLU A 212 -6.94 0.14 -8.80
N LEU A 213 -5.83 -0.35 -9.34
CA LEU A 213 -4.97 -1.32 -8.67
C LEU A 213 -3.59 -0.73 -8.48
N VAL A 214 -3.12 -0.74 -7.24
CA VAL A 214 -1.75 -0.41 -6.83
C VAL A 214 -1.12 -1.65 -6.23
N VAL A 215 0.00 -2.05 -6.76
CA VAL A 215 0.80 -3.17 -6.25
C VAL A 215 2.00 -2.59 -5.51
N LEU A 216 2.07 -2.88 -4.21
CA LEU A 216 3.13 -2.50 -3.30
C LEU A 216 3.96 -3.75 -3.01
N ARG A 217 4.98 -3.99 -3.85
CA ARG A 217 5.83 -5.17 -3.70
C ARG A 217 6.79 -4.97 -2.53
N THR A 218 6.73 -5.88 -1.55
CA THR A 218 7.68 -5.96 -0.44
C THR A 218 8.86 -6.87 -0.81
N LEU A 219 10.08 -6.43 -0.54
CA LEU A 219 11.29 -7.22 -0.79
C LEU A 219 12.34 -6.91 0.28
N THR A 220 13.19 -7.89 0.58
CA THR A 220 14.34 -7.70 1.47
C THR A 220 15.55 -7.18 0.70
N GLU A 221 16.60 -6.74 1.41
CA GLU A 221 17.85 -6.28 0.76
C GLU A 221 18.52 -7.42 0.01
N THR A 222 18.48 -8.65 0.57
CA THR A 222 19.02 -9.84 -0.11
C THR A 222 18.26 -10.11 -1.41
N GLU A 223 16.93 -10.05 -1.39
CA GLU A 223 16.12 -10.20 -2.60
C GLU A 223 16.37 -9.06 -3.61
N ALA A 224 16.52 -7.82 -3.13
CA ALA A 224 16.78 -6.65 -3.98
C ALA A 224 18.16 -6.69 -4.64
N GLY A 225 19.18 -7.18 -3.94
CA GLY A 225 20.56 -7.21 -4.38
C GLY A 225 21.09 -8.62 -4.70
N LEU A 226 20.30 -9.66 -4.37
CA LEU A 226 20.71 -11.07 -4.36
C LEU A 226 22.15 -11.23 -3.84
N ARG A 227 22.49 -10.49 -2.80
CA ARG A 227 23.72 -10.67 -2.05
C ARG A 227 23.58 -11.93 -1.22
N ALA A 228 23.70 -13.07 -1.89
CA ALA A 228 23.84 -14.32 -1.19
C ALA A 228 25.07 -14.24 -0.28
N ALA A 229 24.88 -14.34 1.02
CA ALA A 229 25.96 -14.72 1.90
C ALA A 229 26.50 -16.09 1.40
N ALA A 230 27.79 -16.21 1.24
CA ALA A 230 28.50 -17.35 0.68
C ALA A 230 28.42 -18.61 1.56
N ALA A 231 27.25 -19.08 1.93
CA ALA A 231 26.94 -20.32 2.65
C ALA A 231 25.44 -20.47 2.98
N ALA A 232 24.52 -19.80 2.28
CA ALA A 232 23.10 -19.95 2.55
C ALA A 232 22.58 -21.26 1.98
N GLN A 233 22.03 -22.13 2.82
CA GLN A 233 21.13 -23.17 2.40
C GLN A 233 19.83 -22.48 1.98
N TRP A 234 19.48 -22.59 0.70
CA TRP A 234 18.22 -22.05 0.20
C TRP A 234 17.09 -22.98 0.65
N PHE A 235 16.16 -22.41 1.38
CA PHE A 235 14.97 -23.09 1.84
C PHE A 235 13.79 -22.55 1.04
N ASP A 236 13.05 -23.42 0.39
CA ASP A 236 11.76 -23.05 -0.19
C ASP A 236 10.73 -23.04 0.94
N PRO A 237 10.22 -21.86 1.37
CA PRO A 237 9.29 -21.77 2.49
C PRO A 237 7.92 -22.38 2.15
N GLU A 238 7.60 -22.56 0.86
CA GLU A 238 6.31 -23.07 0.39
C GLU A 238 6.37 -24.59 0.11
N ALA A 239 7.57 -25.12 -0.20
CA ALA A 239 7.83 -26.54 -0.38
C ALA A 239 8.68 -27.07 0.78
N ALA A 240 8.08 -27.51 1.85
CA ALA A 240 8.68 -27.83 3.16
C ALA A 240 9.87 -28.83 3.15
N HIS A 241 10.34 -29.34 2.01
CA HIS A 241 11.36 -30.37 1.92
C HIS A 241 12.37 -30.23 0.75
N HIS A 242 12.36 -29.16 -0.02
CA HIS A 242 13.36 -28.96 -1.07
C HIS A 242 14.55 -28.12 -0.59
N VAL A 243 15.63 -28.78 -0.17
CA VAL A 243 16.94 -28.15 -0.01
C VAL A 243 17.62 -28.18 -1.38
N VAL A 244 17.84 -27.03 -1.99
CA VAL A 244 18.62 -26.93 -3.22
C VAL A 244 20.12 -26.96 -2.85
N PRO A 245 20.92 -27.98 -3.31
CA PRO A 245 22.34 -28.03 -3.01
C PRO A 245 23.08 -26.84 -3.65
N ALA A 246 23.87 -26.13 -2.87
CA ALA A 246 24.61 -24.93 -3.29
C ALA A 246 25.98 -25.32 -3.96
N GLU A 247 25.97 -26.15 -4.99
CA GLU A 247 27.25 -26.59 -5.62
C GLU A 247 27.59 -25.97 -6.98
N ILE A 248 26.85 -24.96 -7.44
CA ILE A 248 27.13 -24.31 -8.73
C ILE A 248 27.20 -22.80 -8.49
N ASP A 249 28.05 -22.11 -9.28
CA ASP A 249 28.11 -20.64 -9.32
C ASP A 249 26.77 -20.03 -9.81
N VAL A 250 25.72 -20.30 -9.04
CA VAL A 250 24.32 -20.02 -9.34
C VAL A 250 23.96 -18.54 -9.02
N HIS A 251 24.84 -17.84 -8.30
CA HIS A 251 24.52 -16.57 -7.66
C HIS A 251 24.27 -15.46 -8.69
N GLY A 252 25.11 -15.33 -9.71
CA GLY A 252 24.91 -14.33 -10.76
C GLY A 252 23.77 -14.68 -11.72
N ASP A 253 23.49 -15.96 -11.91
CA ASP A 253 22.42 -16.43 -12.80
C ASP A 253 21.05 -16.35 -12.14
N LEU A 254 20.95 -16.77 -10.89
CA LEU A 254 19.72 -16.65 -10.10
C LEU A 254 19.30 -15.18 -9.93
N ALA A 255 20.23 -14.30 -9.59
CA ALA A 255 19.99 -12.87 -9.49
C ALA A 255 19.39 -12.29 -10.77
N ARG A 256 19.99 -12.63 -11.91
CA ARG A 256 19.50 -12.19 -13.22
C ARG A 256 18.10 -12.73 -13.53
N ARG A 257 17.87 -14.02 -13.23
CA ARG A 257 16.56 -14.66 -13.49
C ARG A 257 15.46 -14.06 -12.62
N VAL A 258 15.71 -13.86 -11.32
CA VAL A 258 14.76 -13.22 -10.40
C VAL A 258 14.53 -11.76 -10.81
N GLY A 259 15.58 -11.01 -11.13
CA GLY A 259 15.44 -9.65 -11.65
C GLY A 259 14.59 -9.62 -12.93
N ALA A 260 14.90 -10.49 -13.91
CA ALA A 260 14.15 -10.58 -15.16
C ALA A 260 12.66 -10.96 -14.93
N TYR A 261 12.37 -11.87 -13.99
CA TYR A 261 10.99 -12.23 -13.61
C TYR A 261 10.22 -11.00 -13.14
N TYR A 262 10.74 -10.26 -12.17
CA TYR A 262 10.03 -9.10 -11.62
C TYR A 262 9.95 -7.93 -12.59
N ASP A 263 10.96 -7.75 -13.44
CA ASP A 263 10.92 -6.73 -14.49
C ASP A 263 9.82 -7.06 -15.52
N ALA A 264 9.74 -8.31 -15.96
CA ALA A 264 8.70 -8.78 -16.87
C ALA A 264 7.30 -8.66 -16.24
N LEU A 265 7.13 -9.10 -14.98
CA LEU A 265 5.86 -8.99 -14.26
C LEU A 265 5.45 -7.53 -14.09
N SER A 266 6.36 -6.65 -13.68
CA SER A 266 6.09 -5.22 -13.51
C SER A 266 5.67 -4.55 -14.83
N GLN A 267 6.33 -4.89 -15.94
CA GLN A 267 5.96 -4.39 -17.27
C GLN A 267 4.58 -4.87 -17.70
N ARG A 268 4.25 -6.15 -17.48
CA ARG A 268 2.93 -6.71 -17.78
C ARG A 268 1.83 -6.01 -16.94
N LEU A 269 2.04 -5.82 -15.66
CA LEU A 269 1.10 -5.11 -14.79
C LEU A 269 0.91 -3.65 -15.25
N ARG A 270 2.01 -2.94 -15.50
CA ARG A 270 1.96 -1.53 -15.97
C ARG A 270 1.30 -1.38 -17.34
N SER A 271 1.45 -2.35 -18.24
CA SER A 271 0.77 -2.32 -19.55
C SER A 271 -0.76 -2.34 -19.43
N HIS A 272 -1.29 -2.86 -18.31
CA HIS A 272 -2.71 -2.81 -17.97
C HIS A 272 -3.09 -1.59 -17.08
N GLY A 273 -2.19 -0.61 -16.93
CA GLY A 273 -2.45 0.59 -16.11
C GLY A 273 -2.43 0.34 -14.61
N VAL A 274 -1.76 -0.74 -14.16
CA VAL A 274 -1.52 -1.01 -12.75
C VAL A 274 -0.32 -0.20 -12.28
N GLU A 275 -0.46 0.48 -11.15
CA GLU A 275 0.66 1.14 -10.50
C GLU A 275 1.48 0.11 -9.71
N TYR A 276 2.78 0.08 -9.95
CA TYR A 276 3.69 -0.88 -9.33
C TYR A 276 4.83 -0.16 -8.62
N VAL A 277 4.99 -0.43 -7.32
CA VAL A 277 5.98 0.18 -6.44
C VAL A 277 6.74 -0.91 -5.68
N ALA A 278 8.06 -0.91 -5.77
CA ALA A 278 8.90 -1.79 -4.97
C ALA A 278 9.32 -1.11 -3.67
N LEU A 279 9.17 -1.81 -2.55
CA LEU A 279 9.42 -1.31 -1.19
C LEU A 279 10.38 -2.26 -0.47
N SER A 280 11.52 -1.76 0.00
CA SER A 280 12.47 -2.56 0.79
C SER A 280 12.05 -2.59 2.25
N THR A 281 12.10 -3.79 2.88
CA THR A 281 11.85 -3.95 4.32
C THR A 281 12.91 -3.28 5.21
N ALA A 282 14.06 -2.92 4.65
CA ALA A 282 15.11 -2.18 5.35
C ALA A 282 14.91 -0.66 5.30
N GLU A 283 14.08 -0.17 4.36
CA GLU A 283 13.85 1.26 4.22
C GLU A 283 12.75 1.75 5.17
N PRO A 284 12.92 2.94 5.80
CA PRO A 284 11.84 3.59 6.53
C PRO A 284 10.59 3.77 5.65
N ILE A 285 9.44 3.36 6.18
CA ILE A 285 8.16 3.39 5.44
C ILE A 285 7.81 4.81 4.98
N GLU A 286 8.16 5.82 5.78
CA GLU A 286 7.95 7.23 5.46
C GLU A 286 8.67 7.64 4.16
N ASN A 287 9.90 7.16 3.96
CA ASN A 287 10.68 7.44 2.74
C ASN A 287 10.03 6.74 1.53
N ALA A 288 9.70 5.48 1.68
CA ALA A 288 9.06 4.68 0.66
C ALA A 288 7.73 5.29 0.19
N LEU A 289 6.85 5.62 1.14
CA LEU A 289 5.56 6.27 0.87
C LEU A 289 5.74 7.70 0.37
N GLY A 290 6.72 8.45 0.89
CA GLY A 290 7.03 9.81 0.44
C GLY A 290 7.41 9.85 -1.04
N ARG A 291 8.26 8.92 -1.50
CA ARG A 291 8.62 8.78 -2.92
C ARG A 291 7.41 8.43 -3.78
N TRP A 292 6.60 7.46 -3.32
CA TRP A 292 5.40 7.05 -4.03
C TRP A 292 4.39 8.20 -4.19
N ILE A 293 4.10 8.93 -3.12
CA ILE A 293 3.19 10.08 -3.15
C ILE A 293 3.75 11.20 -4.04
N ALA A 294 5.06 11.46 -3.99
CA ALA A 294 5.69 12.48 -4.82
C ALA A 294 5.59 12.15 -6.32
N ALA A 295 5.77 10.88 -6.71
CA ALA A 295 5.65 10.42 -8.08
C ALA A 295 4.24 10.56 -8.68
N ARG A 296 3.19 10.56 -7.84
CA ARG A 296 1.78 10.75 -8.28
C ARG A 296 1.40 12.22 -8.54
N ARG A 297 2.25 13.17 -8.16
CA ARG A 297 1.98 14.62 -8.29
C ARG A 297 2.50 15.23 -9.60
N VAL A 298 3.20 14.44 -10.39
CA VAL A 298 3.70 14.81 -11.72
C VAL A 298 2.78 14.28 -12.79
#